data_2e57856dc5dd8e131e45e7df2e2ac4e0
#
_entry.id   2e57856dc5dd8e131e45e7df2e2ac4e0
#
_cell.length_a   1.000
_cell.length_b   1.000
_cell.length_c   1.000
_cell.angle_alpha   90.00
_cell.angle_beta   90.00
_cell.angle_gamma   90.00
#
_symmetry.space_group_name_H-M   'P 1'
#
loop_
_entity.id
_entity.type
_entity.pdbx_description
1 polymer ?
#
loop_
_entity_poly.entity_id
_entity_poly.type
_entity_poly.pdbx_seq_one_letter_code
_entity_poly.pdbx_strand_id
1 'polypeptide(L)'
;MDNCKYRHILFLSYKDICYNSTSYFEQRISEELINAGIKVTHLNIPKPAKGLSGTLADTAYMLLKPYFNADLDAIIDINTTIPCIKYNNGYILNNFDIPVWHYILDHPLYHYKALKVQLNNYNVICLDTFHAKLIRESFPHIREVKVIPLSADEYSINNISKKYCQDNMADTNSDSSYNTLSYHKCSKRAVKLLFTSTYTDPVKVALLYNKSGLNIQNNNINDKDINDNSTKNTLIKDIDNDYLLNALLNNPSFTQEKAVQYLRSLNILDNSSSTIQYLHNNFLIDVYLQCIIREEIISTIIKNRIPITIYGHGWDAFADKCDILIPEYTKYLDIRKEVTYNRLPAIYSNARLSLNQMPWFKGGMHDRIPLALMNGCLSLTDASTYLTDILNIGKNEGVYTYSLENIEAVPDIIMDILNNTADDNCVLENINSLSDNARAYAHKHFSWKCWVDKFLD
;
A
#
# COMPACT_ATOMS: atom_id res chain seq x y z
N MET A 1 -14.57 1.18 -33.67
CA MET A 1 -14.58 0.42 -32.42
C MET A 1 -14.01 -1.00 -32.55
N ASP A 2 -13.25 -1.30 -33.62
CA ASP A 2 -12.89 -2.69 -33.98
C ASP A 2 -11.49 -3.15 -33.51
N ASN A 3 -10.82 -2.43 -32.59
CA ASN A 3 -9.48 -2.78 -32.12
C ASN A 3 -9.34 -2.92 -30.59
N CYS A 4 -10.45 -3.19 -29.86
CA CYS A 4 -10.29 -3.46 -28.44
C CYS A 4 -9.69 -4.86 -28.24
N LYS A 5 -8.54 -4.94 -27.58
CA LYS A 5 -7.80 -6.19 -27.31
C LYS A 5 -8.63 -7.21 -26.51
N TYR A 6 -9.54 -6.73 -25.66
CA TYR A 6 -10.38 -7.54 -24.79
C TYR A 6 -11.85 -7.15 -24.95
N ARG A 7 -12.76 -8.13 -24.98
CA ARG A 7 -14.22 -7.95 -25.02
C ARG A 7 -14.89 -8.40 -23.74
N HIS A 8 -14.31 -9.38 -23.04
CA HIS A 8 -14.85 -9.93 -21.82
C HIS A 8 -13.73 -10.31 -20.83
N ILE A 9 -13.71 -9.70 -19.65
CA ILE A 9 -12.71 -9.92 -18.60
C ILE A 9 -13.37 -10.53 -17.37
N LEU A 10 -12.72 -11.56 -16.79
CA LEU A 10 -13.10 -12.16 -15.52
C LEU A 10 -12.18 -11.61 -14.42
N PHE A 11 -12.76 -10.96 -13.41
CA PHE A 11 -12.05 -10.57 -12.20
C PHE A 11 -12.11 -11.66 -11.14
N LEU A 12 -10.96 -11.97 -10.55
CA LEU A 12 -10.83 -12.86 -9.40
C LEU A 12 -10.39 -12.07 -8.18
N SER A 13 -11.08 -12.23 -7.07
CA SER A 13 -10.77 -11.53 -5.83
C SER A 13 -11.13 -12.34 -4.59
N TYR A 14 -10.59 -11.92 -3.45
CA TYR A 14 -11.08 -12.32 -2.13
C TYR A 14 -11.92 -11.18 -1.55
N LYS A 15 -12.99 -11.51 -0.83
CA LYS A 15 -13.77 -10.52 -0.07
C LYS A 15 -12.97 -10.02 1.14
N ASP A 16 -13.26 -8.79 1.53
CA ASP A 16 -12.87 -8.19 2.82
C ASP A 16 -11.35 -8.18 3.11
N ILE A 17 -10.54 -7.87 2.09
CA ILE A 17 -9.10 -7.71 2.26
C ILE A 17 -8.75 -6.23 2.41
N CYS A 18 -7.81 -5.92 3.32
CA CYS A 18 -7.20 -4.60 3.48
C CYS A 18 -8.22 -3.46 3.56
N TYR A 19 -9.18 -3.55 4.48
CA TYR A 19 -10.24 -2.53 4.65
C TYR A 19 -11.07 -2.31 3.39
N ASN A 20 -11.34 -3.39 2.64
CA ASN A 20 -12.04 -3.41 1.37
C ASN A 20 -11.35 -2.65 0.23
N SER A 21 -10.04 -2.36 0.32
CA SER A 21 -9.32 -1.64 -0.73
C SER A 21 -9.27 -2.41 -2.04
N THR A 22 -9.00 -3.71 -2.00
CA THR A 22 -8.95 -4.56 -3.22
C THR A 22 -10.29 -4.62 -3.94
N SER A 23 -11.40 -4.79 -3.19
CA SER A 23 -12.76 -4.78 -3.75
C SER A 23 -13.13 -3.40 -4.31
N TYR A 24 -12.66 -2.33 -3.68
CA TYR A 24 -12.84 -0.97 -4.19
C TYR A 24 -12.09 -0.76 -5.51
N PHE A 25 -10.81 -1.15 -5.61
CA PHE A 25 -10.03 -1.04 -6.84
C PHE A 25 -10.63 -1.88 -7.97
N GLU A 26 -11.02 -3.12 -7.67
CA GLU A 26 -11.72 -4.00 -8.61
C GLU A 26 -12.96 -3.33 -9.18
N GLN A 27 -13.81 -2.77 -8.32
CA GLN A 27 -15.03 -2.08 -8.74
C GLN A 27 -14.72 -0.90 -9.67
N ARG A 28 -13.77 -0.04 -9.28
CA ARG A 28 -13.45 1.18 -10.06
C ARG A 28 -12.82 0.85 -11.41
N ILE A 29 -11.92 -0.12 -11.46
CA ILE A 29 -11.34 -0.61 -12.72
C ILE A 29 -12.45 -1.21 -13.60
N SER A 30 -13.34 -2.00 -13.02
CA SER A 30 -14.45 -2.62 -13.75
C SER A 30 -15.42 -1.60 -14.34
N GLU A 31 -15.78 -0.55 -13.57
CA GLU A 31 -16.65 0.52 -14.07
C GLU A 31 -16.04 1.20 -15.31
N GLU A 32 -14.72 1.47 -15.31
CA GLU A 32 -14.07 2.09 -16.46
C GLU A 32 -13.88 1.12 -17.64
N LEU A 33 -13.64 -0.17 -17.39
CA LEU A 33 -13.64 -1.19 -18.45
C LEU A 33 -15.03 -1.30 -19.13
N ILE A 34 -16.09 -1.28 -18.33
CA ILE A 34 -17.48 -1.28 -18.86
C ILE A 34 -17.74 0.00 -19.66
N ASN A 35 -17.29 1.17 -19.19
CA ASN A 35 -17.37 2.43 -19.93
C ASN A 35 -16.60 2.36 -21.26
N ALA A 36 -15.51 1.59 -21.33
CA ALA A 36 -14.76 1.30 -22.54
C ALA A 36 -15.43 0.23 -23.46
N GLY A 37 -16.61 -0.29 -23.07
CA GLY A 37 -17.36 -1.28 -23.85
C GLY A 37 -16.95 -2.74 -23.59
N ILE A 38 -16.17 -3.01 -22.55
CA ILE A 38 -15.70 -4.35 -22.18
C ILE A 38 -16.68 -4.95 -21.18
N LYS A 39 -17.12 -6.18 -21.44
CA LYS A 39 -17.92 -6.94 -20.48
C LYS A 39 -17.03 -7.39 -19.31
N VAL A 40 -17.52 -7.20 -18.08
CA VAL A 40 -16.81 -7.62 -16.86
C VAL A 40 -17.65 -8.61 -16.07
N THR A 41 -17.03 -9.69 -15.62
CA THR A 41 -17.60 -10.66 -14.70
C THR A 41 -16.75 -10.72 -13.44
N HIS A 42 -17.39 -10.73 -12.27
CA HIS A 42 -16.73 -10.81 -10.98
C HIS A 42 -16.92 -12.19 -10.35
N LEU A 43 -15.84 -12.78 -9.85
CA LEU A 43 -15.88 -14.02 -9.13
C LEU A 43 -15.10 -13.90 -7.82
N ASN A 44 -15.83 -13.86 -6.71
CA ASN A 44 -15.24 -13.88 -5.39
C ASN A 44 -14.97 -15.32 -4.95
N ILE A 45 -13.71 -15.66 -4.72
CA ILE A 45 -13.30 -16.93 -4.16
C ILE A 45 -13.16 -16.75 -2.65
N PRO A 46 -13.74 -17.64 -1.82
CA PRO A 46 -13.59 -17.54 -0.37
C PRO A 46 -12.11 -17.60 0.04
N LYS A 47 -11.69 -16.68 0.94
CA LYS A 47 -10.32 -16.72 1.48
C LYS A 47 -10.13 -18.02 2.27
N PRO A 48 -8.97 -18.69 2.13
CA PRO A 48 -8.69 -19.91 2.91
C PRO A 48 -8.81 -19.63 4.40
N ALA A 49 -9.66 -20.39 5.10
CA ALA A 49 -9.59 -20.40 6.55
C ALA A 49 -8.31 -21.11 6.98
N LYS A 50 -7.66 -20.63 8.06
CA LYS A 50 -6.45 -21.29 8.60
C LYS A 50 -6.75 -22.77 8.90
N GLY A 51 -6.06 -23.67 8.21
CA GLY A 51 -6.15 -25.12 8.43
C GLY A 51 -7.02 -25.94 7.44
N LEU A 52 -7.63 -25.32 6.41
CA LEU A 52 -8.55 -26.01 5.49
C LEU A 52 -8.04 -25.98 4.03
N SER A 53 -6.84 -26.51 3.77
CA SER A 53 -6.24 -26.46 2.41
C SER A 53 -6.98 -27.32 1.36
N GLY A 54 -7.60 -28.44 1.73
CA GLY A 54 -8.32 -29.30 0.79
C GLY A 54 -9.65 -28.72 0.29
N THR A 55 -10.41 -28.11 1.16
CA THR A 55 -11.73 -27.54 0.85
C THR A 55 -11.66 -26.28 -0.02
N LEU A 56 -10.54 -25.52 0.00
CA LEU A 56 -10.37 -24.34 -0.84
C LEU A 56 -10.19 -24.71 -2.31
N ALA A 57 -9.39 -25.72 -2.63
CA ALA A 57 -9.13 -26.14 -3.99
C ALA A 57 -10.42 -26.64 -4.66
N ASP A 58 -11.21 -27.45 -3.95
CA ASP A 58 -12.50 -27.94 -4.45
C ASP A 58 -13.49 -26.80 -4.65
N THR A 59 -13.59 -25.87 -3.69
CA THR A 59 -14.46 -24.70 -3.79
C THR A 59 -14.05 -23.80 -4.96
N ALA A 60 -12.75 -23.50 -5.11
CA ALA A 60 -12.25 -22.70 -6.20
C ALA A 60 -12.52 -23.39 -7.55
N TYR A 61 -12.32 -24.72 -7.65
CA TYR A 61 -12.62 -25.47 -8.85
C TYR A 61 -14.10 -25.41 -9.22
N MET A 62 -15.00 -25.64 -8.26
CA MET A 62 -16.45 -25.59 -8.51
C MET A 62 -16.91 -24.20 -8.97
N LEU A 63 -16.33 -23.13 -8.41
CA LEU A 63 -16.66 -21.75 -8.78
C LEU A 63 -16.08 -21.36 -10.15
N LEU A 64 -14.87 -21.84 -10.51
CA LEU A 64 -14.20 -21.50 -11.75
C LEU A 64 -14.63 -22.37 -12.94
N LYS A 65 -15.05 -23.63 -12.68
CA LYS A 65 -15.44 -24.60 -13.70
C LYS A 65 -16.44 -24.09 -14.75
N PRO A 66 -17.49 -23.30 -14.41
CA PRO A 66 -18.42 -22.76 -15.41
C PRO A 66 -17.76 -21.83 -16.43
N TYR A 67 -16.58 -21.27 -16.09
CA TYR A 67 -15.87 -20.29 -16.91
C TYR A 67 -14.77 -20.89 -17.77
N PHE A 68 -14.37 -22.17 -17.59
CA PHE A 68 -13.26 -22.77 -18.36
C PHE A 68 -13.49 -22.76 -19.87
N ASN A 69 -14.75 -22.86 -20.31
CA ASN A 69 -15.12 -22.80 -21.72
C ASN A 69 -15.97 -21.57 -22.06
N ALA A 70 -15.99 -20.56 -21.19
CA ALA A 70 -16.71 -19.32 -21.43
C ALA A 70 -15.92 -18.43 -22.42
N ASP A 71 -16.63 -17.58 -23.15
CA ASP A 71 -16.04 -16.60 -24.07
C ASP A 71 -15.42 -15.45 -23.23
N LEU A 72 -14.21 -15.70 -22.75
CA LEU A 72 -13.37 -14.79 -21.97
C LEU A 72 -12.10 -14.46 -22.72
N ASP A 73 -11.67 -13.22 -22.67
CA ASP A 73 -10.41 -12.77 -23.32
C ASP A 73 -9.26 -12.61 -22.32
N ALA A 74 -9.53 -12.39 -21.04
CA ALA A 74 -8.53 -12.28 -19.99
C ALA A 74 -9.09 -12.55 -18.59
N ILE A 75 -8.20 -12.87 -17.66
CA ILE A 75 -8.46 -12.91 -16.22
C ILE A 75 -7.60 -11.84 -15.56
N ILE A 76 -8.19 -11.08 -14.62
CA ILE A 76 -7.45 -10.18 -13.72
C ILE A 76 -7.64 -10.67 -12.28
N ASP A 77 -6.54 -10.98 -11.62
CA ASP A 77 -6.47 -11.33 -10.20
C ASP A 77 -5.82 -10.18 -9.44
N ILE A 78 -6.49 -9.63 -8.42
CA ILE A 78 -5.99 -8.49 -7.66
C ILE A 78 -5.47 -8.93 -6.29
N ASN A 79 -4.14 -8.94 -6.15
CA ASN A 79 -3.41 -9.09 -4.88
C ASN A 79 -3.79 -10.35 -4.09
N THR A 80 -4.15 -11.46 -4.77
CA THR A 80 -4.57 -12.70 -4.11
C THR A 80 -3.52 -13.80 -4.17
N THR A 81 -3.82 -14.95 -3.56
CA THR A 81 -3.05 -16.19 -3.69
C THR A 81 -3.74 -17.21 -4.61
N ILE A 82 -4.76 -16.81 -5.35
CA ILE A 82 -5.49 -17.68 -6.29
C ILE A 82 -4.57 -18.32 -7.32
N PRO A 83 -3.53 -17.64 -7.86
CA PRO A 83 -2.57 -18.28 -8.75
C PRO A 83 -1.91 -19.54 -8.17
N CYS A 84 -1.77 -19.62 -6.84
CA CYS A 84 -1.16 -20.76 -6.15
C CYS A 84 -2.08 -21.97 -5.99
N ILE A 85 -3.38 -21.86 -6.27
CA ILE A 85 -4.33 -22.95 -6.05
C ILE A 85 -4.10 -24.08 -7.03
N LYS A 86 -3.88 -25.29 -6.50
CA LYS A 86 -3.72 -26.52 -7.28
C LYS A 86 -4.97 -27.38 -7.16
N TYR A 87 -5.35 -27.98 -8.27
CA TYR A 87 -6.41 -28.98 -8.36
C TYR A 87 -5.96 -30.11 -9.31
N ASN A 88 -6.10 -31.38 -8.87
CA ASN A 88 -5.67 -32.55 -9.63
C ASN A 88 -4.22 -32.45 -10.18
N ASN A 89 -3.27 -32.08 -9.32
CA ASN A 89 -1.83 -31.92 -9.63
C ASN A 89 -1.46 -30.77 -10.57
N GLY A 90 -2.41 -29.97 -11.04
CA GLY A 90 -2.17 -28.77 -11.87
C GLY A 90 -2.59 -27.48 -11.15
N TYR A 91 -2.07 -26.33 -11.61
CA TYR A 91 -2.61 -25.06 -11.17
C TYR A 91 -3.98 -24.82 -11.81
N ILE A 92 -4.96 -24.41 -10.99
CA ILE A 92 -6.36 -24.29 -11.44
C ILE A 92 -6.52 -23.31 -12.61
N LEU A 93 -5.73 -22.25 -12.64
CA LEU A 93 -5.77 -21.23 -13.69
C LEU A 93 -5.19 -21.74 -15.02
N ASN A 94 -4.48 -22.86 -15.05
CA ASN A 94 -4.04 -23.50 -16.30
C ASN A 94 -5.17 -24.20 -17.08
N ASN A 95 -6.38 -24.26 -16.53
CA ASN A 95 -7.56 -24.67 -17.30
C ASN A 95 -8.09 -23.57 -18.25
N PHE A 96 -7.52 -22.35 -18.20
CA PHE A 96 -7.83 -21.28 -19.12
C PHE A 96 -6.69 -21.11 -20.14
N ASP A 97 -7.03 -20.98 -21.41
CA ASP A 97 -6.08 -20.67 -22.48
C ASP A 97 -6.12 -19.18 -22.87
N ILE A 98 -6.20 -18.33 -21.86
CA ILE A 98 -6.26 -16.87 -21.98
C ILE A 98 -5.24 -16.21 -21.04
N PRO A 99 -4.85 -14.94 -21.28
CA PRO A 99 -3.97 -14.20 -20.38
C PRO A 99 -4.52 -14.11 -18.96
N VAL A 100 -3.67 -14.46 -17.97
CA VAL A 100 -3.92 -14.24 -16.55
C VAL A 100 -3.02 -13.10 -16.10
N TRP A 101 -3.64 -11.99 -15.68
CA TRP A 101 -2.98 -10.82 -15.14
C TRP A 101 -3.07 -10.82 -13.62
N HIS A 102 -1.93 -10.98 -12.95
CA HIS A 102 -1.84 -10.86 -11.50
C HIS A 102 -1.40 -9.45 -11.13
N TYR A 103 -2.33 -8.65 -10.61
CA TYR A 103 -2.06 -7.28 -10.17
C TYR A 103 -1.59 -7.28 -8.71
N ILE A 104 -0.29 -7.10 -8.50
CA ILE A 104 0.32 -7.03 -7.18
C ILE A 104 0.41 -5.59 -6.70
N LEU A 105 -0.02 -5.34 -5.47
CA LEU A 105 -0.07 -4.01 -4.86
C LEU A 105 1.07 -3.77 -3.87
N ASP A 106 1.80 -4.82 -3.52
CA ASP A 106 2.91 -4.80 -2.58
C ASP A 106 4.24 -5.15 -3.30
N HIS A 107 5.35 -5.07 -2.56
CA HIS A 107 6.65 -5.51 -3.06
C HIS A 107 6.62 -6.99 -3.51
N PRO A 108 7.27 -7.38 -4.60
CA PRO A 108 7.27 -8.77 -5.12
C PRO A 108 7.68 -9.84 -4.11
N LEU A 109 8.45 -9.48 -3.08
CA LEU A 109 8.82 -10.42 -2.00
C LEU A 109 7.61 -11.03 -1.29
N TYR A 110 6.52 -10.26 -1.14
CA TYR A 110 5.27 -10.73 -0.51
C TYR A 110 4.48 -11.67 -1.43
N HIS A 111 4.70 -11.55 -2.74
CA HIS A 111 4.06 -12.34 -3.78
C HIS A 111 4.96 -13.45 -4.34
N TYR A 112 6.12 -13.70 -3.72
CA TYR A 112 7.10 -14.69 -4.22
C TYR A 112 6.49 -16.04 -4.57
N LYS A 113 5.59 -16.57 -3.72
CA LYS A 113 4.93 -17.85 -3.95
C LYS A 113 4.03 -17.83 -5.18
N ALA A 114 3.26 -16.76 -5.38
CA ALA A 114 2.39 -16.58 -6.53
C ALA A 114 3.19 -16.35 -7.81
N LEU A 115 4.23 -15.51 -7.75
CA LEU A 115 5.10 -15.22 -8.88
C LEU A 115 5.91 -16.44 -9.36
N LYS A 116 6.21 -17.40 -8.48
CA LYS A 116 6.92 -18.65 -8.83
C LYS A 116 6.05 -19.67 -9.56
N VAL A 117 4.74 -19.47 -9.58
CA VAL A 117 3.78 -20.41 -10.20
C VAL A 117 3.97 -20.45 -11.71
N GLN A 118 3.99 -21.67 -12.28
CA GLN A 118 4.09 -21.88 -13.72
C GLN A 118 2.68 -21.91 -14.34
N LEU A 119 2.14 -20.74 -14.71
CA LEU A 119 0.91 -20.63 -15.50
C LEU A 119 1.22 -20.50 -16.98
N ASN A 120 0.34 -21.02 -17.83
CA ASN A 120 0.55 -21.05 -19.29
C ASN A 120 0.64 -19.64 -19.90
N ASN A 121 -0.20 -18.71 -19.46
CA ASN A 121 -0.31 -17.34 -19.98
C ASN A 121 -0.21 -16.30 -18.84
N TYR A 122 0.85 -16.37 -18.04
CA TYR A 122 1.03 -15.59 -16.86
C TYR A 122 1.62 -14.21 -17.15
N ASN A 123 0.93 -13.17 -16.71
CA ASN A 123 1.34 -11.77 -16.82
C ASN A 123 1.17 -11.10 -15.46
N VAL A 124 1.92 -10.03 -15.21
CA VAL A 124 1.90 -9.31 -13.93
C VAL A 124 1.72 -7.81 -14.18
N ILE A 125 0.91 -7.19 -13.33
CA ILE A 125 0.85 -5.74 -13.17
C ILE A 125 1.43 -5.40 -11.81
N CYS A 126 2.31 -4.41 -11.73
CA CYS A 126 2.88 -3.91 -10.46
C CYS A 126 2.91 -2.38 -10.44
N LEU A 127 3.26 -1.80 -9.30
CA LEU A 127 3.17 -0.36 -9.05
C LEU A 127 4.51 0.38 -9.26
N ASP A 128 5.61 -0.35 -9.52
CA ASP A 128 6.96 0.18 -9.41
C ASP A 128 7.86 -0.38 -10.51
N THR A 129 8.69 0.47 -11.11
CA THR A 129 9.60 0.10 -12.22
C THR A 129 10.72 -0.84 -11.77
N PHE A 130 11.22 -0.69 -10.52
CA PHE A 130 12.23 -1.59 -9.96
C PHE A 130 11.62 -2.95 -9.64
N HIS A 131 10.37 -2.98 -9.12
CA HIS A 131 9.62 -4.22 -8.95
C HIS A 131 9.44 -4.96 -10.29
N ALA A 132 9.07 -4.24 -11.35
CA ALA A 132 8.94 -4.83 -12.68
C ALA A 132 10.26 -5.42 -13.19
N LYS A 133 11.38 -4.72 -12.95
CA LYS A 133 12.72 -5.23 -13.29
C LYS A 133 13.03 -6.50 -12.50
N LEU A 134 12.82 -6.49 -11.18
CA LEU A 134 13.05 -7.65 -10.31
C LEU A 134 12.22 -8.86 -10.75
N ILE A 135 10.95 -8.65 -11.12
CA ILE A 135 10.07 -9.73 -11.59
C ILE A 135 10.59 -10.33 -12.89
N ARG A 136 10.93 -9.50 -13.88
CA ARG A 136 11.47 -9.99 -15.17
C ARG A 136 12.77 -10.79 -15.02
N GLU A 137 13.67 -10.32 -14.13
CA GLU A 137 14.95 -10.98 -13.86
C GLU A 137 14.79 -12.30 -13.09
N SER A 138 13.81 -12.34 -12.14
CA SER A 138 13.65 -13.48 -11.23
C SER A 138 12.68 -14.54 -11.72
N PHE A 139 11.74 -14.19 -12.60
CA PHE A 139 10.65 -15.06 -13.05
C PHE A 139 10.48 -15.03 -14.59
N PRO A 140 11.43 -15.59 -15.35
CA PRO A 140 11.44 -15.50 -16.82
C PRO A 140 10.26 -16.21 -17.52
N HIS A 141 9.46 -17.00 -16.79
CA HIS A 141 8.23 -17.60 -17.29
C HIS A 141 7.04 -16.63 -17.33
N ILE A 142 7.13 -15.49 -16.66
CA ILE A 142 6.12 -14.43 -16.75
C ILE A 142 6.31 -13.73 -18.10
N ARG A 143 5.24 -13.72 -18.93
CA ARG A 143 5.31 -13.26 -20.32
C ARG A 143 5.41 -11.75 -20.43
N GLU A 144 4.59 -11.05 -19.66
CA GLU A 144 4.52 -9.60 -19.70
C GLU A 144 4.45 -9.02 -18.28
N VAL A 145 5.15 -7.91 -18.05
CA VAL A 145 5.09 -7.15 -16.79
C VAL A 145 4.80 -5.70 -17.12
N LYS A 146 3.61 -5.23 -16.72
CA LYS A 146 3.20 -3.82 -16.84
C LYS A 146 3.41 -3.07 -15.54
N VAL A 147 3.77 -1.78 -15.62
CA VAL A 147 3.83 -0.87 -14.48
C VAL A 147 2.64 0.08 -14.57
N ILE A 148 1.63 -0.16 -13.73
CA ILE A 148 0.41 0.65 -13.68
C ILE A 148 0.15 1.02 -12.23
N PRO A 149 0.53 2.22 -11.78
CA PRO A 149 0.21 2.70 -10.44
C PRO A 149 -1.29 2.79 -10.20
N LEU A 150 -1.69 2.72 -8.94
CA LEU A 150 -3.09 2.89 -8.55
C LEU A 150 -3.58 4.30 -8.87
N SER A 151 -4.84 4.38 -9.18
CA SER A 151 -5.61 5.60 -9.39
C SER A 151 -6.46 5.92 -8.16
N ALA A 152 -7.12 7.06 -8.15
CA ALA A 152 -7.96 7.48 -7.05
C ALA A 152 -9.24 8.18 -7.52
N ASP A 153 -10.19 8.32 -6.60
CA ASP A 153 -11.40 9.09 -6.82
C ASP A 153 -11.35 10.43 -6.10
N GLU A 154 -11.99 11.41 -6.73
CA GLU A 154 -12.36 12.65 -6.05
C GLU A 154 -13.56 12.42 -5.15
N TYR A 155 -13.54 13.03 -3.97
CA TYR A 155 -14.71 13.06 -3.10
C TYR A 155 -15.86 13.85 -3.77
N SER A 156 -16.98 13.18 -3.96
CA SER A 156 -18.21 13.81 -4.42
C SER A 156 -19.37 13.32 -3.54
N ILE A 157 -20.19 14.26 -3.08
CA ILE A 157 -21.40 13.95 -2.31
C ILE A 157 -22.33 13.03 -3.11
N ASN A 158 -22.29 13.13 -4.43
CA ASN A 158 -23.11 12.32 -5.35
C ASN A 158 -22.55 10.91 -5.57
N ASN A 159 -21.26 10.68 -5.30
CA ASN A 159 -20.58 9.39 -5.47
C ASN A 159 -20.74 8.45 -4.27
N ILE A 160 -21.39 8.89 -3.20
CA ILE A 160 -21.92 7.99 -2.17
C ILE A 160 -23.10 7.27 -2.84
N SER A 161 -22.78 6.34 -3.75
CA SER A 161 -23.77 5.64 -4.54
C SER A 161 -24.77 4.97 -3.59
N LYS A 162 -26.05 5.17 -3.85
CA LYS A 162 -27.21 4.61 -3.15
C LYS A 162 -27.13 3.09 -2.92
N LYS A 163 -26.22 2.40 -3.57
CA LYS A 163 -26.03 0.95 -3.53
C LYS A 163 -25.21 0.47 -2.32
N TYR A 164 -24.28 1.30 -1.78
CA TYR A 164 -23.51 0.95 -0.58
C TYR A 164 -24.26 1.23 0.73
N CYS A 165 -25.27 2.10 0.70
CA CYS A 165 -26.10 2.39 1.89
C CYS A 165 -27.08 1.26 2.24
N GLN A 166 -27.37 0.33 1.34
CA GLN A 166 -28.36 -0.74 1.60
C GLN A 166 -27.75 -1.97 2.29
N ASP A 167 -26.47 -2.26 2.11
CA ASP A 167 -25.84 -3.48 2.61
C ASP A 167 -25.12 -3.36 3.96
N ASN A 168 -24.93 -2.14 4.50
CA ASN A 168 -24.15 -1.91 5.73
C ASN A 168 -24.79 -0.95 6.73
N MET A 169 -26.12 -0.92 6.86
CA MET A 169 -26.80 -0.14 7.91
C MET A 169 -26.75 -0.77 9.31
N ALA A 170 -25.90 -1.76 9.57
CA ALA A 170 -25.79 -2.40 10.88
C ALA A 170 -24.75 -1.77 11.82
N ASP A 171 -23.83 -0.92 11.35
CA ASP A 171 -22.90 -0.19 12.19
C ASP A 171 -23.38 1.25 12.45
N THR A 172 -24.37 1.34 13.35
CA THR A 172 -24.93 2.59 13.83
C THR A 172 -24.07 3.18 14.97
N ASN A 173 -22.91 3.73 14.63
CA ASN A 173 -22.32 4.86 15.35
C ASN A 173 -21.70 5.80 14.31
N SER A 174 -22.55 6.32 13.43
CA SER A 174 -22.19 7.34 12.46
C SER A 174 -22.04 8.67 13.21
N ASP A 175 -20.81 9.09 13.37
CA ASP A 175 -20.50 10.48 13.65
C ASP A 175 -21.15 11.33 12.54
N SER A 176 -22.25 11.99 12.86
CA SER A 176 -23.10 12.74 11.90
C SER A 176 -22.39 13.96 11.28
N SER A 177 -21.14 14.22 11.68
CA SER A 177 -20.31 15.32 11.15
C SER A 177 -19.85 15.13 9.69
N TYR A 178 -19.92 13.93 9.14
CA TYR A 178 -19.46 13.66 7.76
C TYR A 178 -20.49 13.97 6.67
N ASN A 179 -21.76 14.15 7.03
CA ASN A 179 -22.84 14.31 6.04
C ASN A 179 -22.99 15.74 5.47
N THR A 180 -22.17 16.71 5.94
CA THR A 180 -22.26 18.13 5.54
C THR A 180 -20.96 18.70 4.99
N LEU A 181 -19.97 17.86 4.61
CA LEU A 181 -18.71 18.36 4.06
C LEU A 181 -18.93 18.95 2.65
N SER A 182 -19.25 20.26 2.65
CA SER A 182 -19.07 21.07 1.46
C SER A 182 -17.58 21.12 1.13
N TYR A 183 -17.24 21.12 -0.17
CA TYR A 183 -15.87 21.32 -0.63
C TYR A 183 -15.29 22.61 -0.03
N HIS A 184 -14.36 22.48 0.91
CA HIS A 184 -13.69 23.63 1.53
C HIS A 184 -12.38 23.93 0.81
N LYS A 185 -12.09 25.23 0.59
CA LYS A 185 -10.75 25.67 0.18
C LYS A 185 -9.70 25.06 1.11
N CYS A 186 -8.56 24.65 0.57
CA CYS A 186 -7.52 23.95 1.32
C CYS A 186 -7.12 24.67 2.61
N SER A 187 -6.99 26.00 2.55
CA SER A 187 -6.68 26.85 3.70
C SER A 187 -7.69 26.78 4.87
N LYS A 188 -8.92 26.35 4.62
CA LYS A 188 -10.01 26.26 5.61
C LYS A 188 -10.27 24.85 6.12
N ARG A 189 -9.54 23.84 5.66
CA ARG A 189 -9.72 22.45 6.07
C ARG A 189 -9.30 22.25 7.52
N ALA A 190 -10.07 21.43 8.25
CA ALA A 190 -9.89 21.25 9.70
C ALA A 190 -8.61 20.47 10.04
N VAL A 191 -8.27 19.43 9.25
CA VAL A 191 -7.08 18.61 9.47
C VAL A 191 -5.88 19.29 8.81
N LYS A 192 -4.91 19.74 9.62
CA LYS A 192 -3.69 20.37 9.08
C LYS A 192 -2.75 19.33 8.49
N LEU A 193 -2.44 18.29 9.24
CA LEU A 193 -1.58 17.17 8.83
C LEU A 193 -2.30 15.85 9.05
N LEU A 194 -2.41 15.06 8.01
CA LEU A 194 -3.06 13.75 7.97
C LEU A 194 -2.04 12.65 7.75
N PHE A 195 -2.19 11.52 8.44
CA PHE A 195 -1.50 10.28 8.13
C PHE A 195 -2.49 9.11 8.13
N THR A 196 -2.51 8.33 7.06
CA THR A 196 -3.37 7.13 6.96
C THR A 196 -2.50 5.89 6.83
N SER A 197 -2.41 5.10 7.87
CA SER A 197 -1.54 3.92 7.90
C SER A 197 -1.89 2.99 9.04
N THR A 198 -1.59 1.71 8.89
CA THR A 198 -1.62 0.74 9.98
C THR A 198 -0.30 0.82 10.75
N TYR A 199 -0.38 0.68 12.06
CA TYR A 199 0.79 0.54 12.92
C TYR A 199 0.93 -0.91 13.41
N THR A 200 2.15 -1.39 13.43
CA THR A 200 2.53 -2.64 14.08
C THR A 200 3.70 -2.35 15.00
N ASP A 201 3.60 -2.78 16.26
CA ASP A 201 4.66 -2.60 17.25
C ASP A 201 5.93 -3.36 16.80
N PRO A 202 7.09 -2.68 16.66
CA PRO A 202 8.35 -3.31 16.29
C PRO A 202 8.73 -4.49 17.20
N VAL A 203 8.39 -4.43 18.49
CA VAL A 203 8.64 -5.52 19.45
C VAL A 203 7.92 -6.80 19.03
N LYS A 204 6.67 -6.71 18.54
CA LYS A 204 5.93 -7.87 18.03
C LYS A 204 6.59 -8.47 16.79
N VAL A 205 7.15 -7.63 15.92
CA VAL A 205 7.88 -8.10 14.72
C VAL A 205 9.19 -8.78 15.12
N ALA A 206 9.95 -8.21 16.05
CA ALA A 206 11.17 -8.80 16.59
C ALA A 206 10.94 -10.18 17.24
N LEU A 207 9.82 -10.33 17.96
CA LEU A 207 9.37 -11.62 18.50
C LEU A 207 9.14 -12.67 17.41
N LEU A 208 8.46 -12.27 16.31
CA LEU A 208 8.22 -13.17 15.18
C LEU A 208 9.51 -13.51 14.46
N TYR A 209 10.44 -12.57 14.31
CA TYR A 209 11.77 -12.79 13.75
C TYR A 209 12.54 -13.85 14.53
N ASN A 210 12.61 -13.72 15.84
CA ASN A 210 13.30 -14.68 16.70
C ASN A 210 12.63 -16.06 16.75
N LYS A 211 11.31 -16.15 16.61
CA LYS A 211 10.59 -17.42 16.48
C LYS A 211 10.79 -18.08 15.11
N SER A 212 10.94 -17.31 14.04
CA SER A 212 11.13 -17.80 12.67
C SER A 212 12.59 -18.15 12.36
N GLY A 213 13.51 -17.45 12.97
CA GLY A 213 14.96 -17.69 12.87
C GLY A 213 15.36 -18.88 13.69
N LEU A 214 15.18 -20.10 13.17
CA LEU A 214 15.90 -21.38 13.36
C LEU A 214 16.65 -21.65 14.69
N ASN A 215 16.44 -20.88 15.74
CA ASN A 215 16.85 -21.24 17.10
C ASN A 215 15.72 -22.01 17.80
N ILE A 216 15.53 -23.23 17.34
CA ILE A 216 14.60 -24.26 17.82
C ILE A 216 14.79 -24.64 19.31
N GLN A 217 15.65 -23.96 20.04
CA GLN A 217 15.95 -24.35 21.42
C GLN A 217 15.18 -23.62 22.53
N ASN A 218 14.36 -22.60 22.23
CA ASN A 218 13.55 -21.94 23.28
C ASN A 218 12.09 -21.76 22.88
N ASN A 219 11.33 -22.89 22.90
CA ASN A 219 9.90 -22.94 22.59
C ASN A 219 8.95 -22.42 23.70
N ASN A 220 9.40 -21.61 24.65
CA ASN A 220 8.59 -21.19 25.80
C ASN A 220 8.65 -19.70 26.11
N ILE A 221 8.50 -18.83 25.09
CA ILE A 221 8.21 -17.41 25.39
C ILE A 221 6.68 -17.27 25.46
N ASN A 222 6.15 -17.17 26.66
CA ASN A 222 4.72 -16.91 26.92
C ASN A 222 4.45 -15.41 26.78
N ASP A 223 3.17 -15.03 26.50
CA ASP A 223 2.76 -13.60 26.42
C ASP A 223 3.09 -12.78 27.69
N LYS A 224 3.32 -13.47 28.83
CA LYS A 224 3.79 -12.84 30.08
C LYS A 224 5.25 -12.38 30.03
N ASP A 225 6.09 -13.07 29.27
CA ASP A 225 7.53 -12.76 29.15
C ASP A 225 7.78 -11.53 28.27
N ILE A 226 6.79 -11.15 27.46
CA ILE A 226 6.84 -9.97 26.58
C ILE A 226 6.74 -8.65 27.39
N ASN A 227 6.25 -8.70 28.62
CA ASN A 227 6.10 -7.52 29.46
C ASN A 227 7.37 -7.18 30.27
N ASP A 228 8.40 -8.02 30.24
CA ASP A 228 9.67 -7.72 30.86
C ASP A 228 10.57 -6.90 29.93
N ASN A 229 11.04 -5.74 30.42
CA ASN A 229 11.89 -4.83 29.64
C ASN A 229 13.24 -5.44 29.24
N SER A 230 13.78 -6.38 30.01
CA SER A 230 15.02 -7.08 29.68
C SER A 230 14.87 -7.99 28.46
N THR A 231 13.77 -8.74 28.40
CA THR A 231 13.41 -9.62 27.28
C THR A 231 13.13 -8.80 26.02
N LYS A 232 12.39 -7.67 26.13
CA LYS A 232 12.15 -6.76 25.00
C LYS A 232 13.44 -6.21 24.41
N ASN A 233 14.36 -5.75 25.25
CA ASN A 233 15.64 -5.20 24.80
C ASN A 233 16.50 -6.25 24.11
N THR A 234 16.51 -7.49 24.58
CA THR A 234 17.24 -8.60 23.94
C THR A 234 16.65 -8.93 22.56
N LEU A 235 15.34 -9.02 22.45
CA LEU A 235 14.64 -9.34 21.20
C LEU A 235 14.86 -8.28 20.11
N ILE A 236 14.79 -7.01 20.50
CA ILE A 236 15.09 -5.88 19.59
C ILE A 236 16.56 -5.93 19.16
N LYS A 237 17.47 -6.15 20.08
CA LYS A 237 18.91 -6.22 19.78
C LYS A 237 19.27 -7.32 18.79
N ASP A 238 18.58 -8.45 18.81
CA ASP A 238 18.83 -9.57 17.89
C ASP A 238 18.46 -9.19 16.45
N ILE A 239 17.32 -8.55 16.23
CA ILE A 239 16.90 -8.10 14.90
C ILE A 239 17.72 -6.88 14.43
N ASP A 240 18.09 -5.98 15.35
CA ASP A 240 18.89 -4.78 15.04
C ASP A 240 20.32 -5.13 14.60
N ASN A 241 20.80 -6.33 14.91
CA ASN A 241 22.08 -6.82 14.43
C ASN A 241 22.02 -7.49 13.05
N ASP A 242 20.84 -7.57 12.41
CA ASP A 242 20.69 -8.18 11.09
C ASP A 242 21.42 -7.36 10.00
N TYR A 243 22.19 -8.05 9.16
CA TYR A 243 22.99 -7.41 8.12
C TYR A 243 22.13 -6.70 7.07
N LEU A 244 20.97 -7.26 6.70
CA LEU A 244 20.08 -6.67 5.71
C LEU A 244 19.43 -5.39 6.27
N LEU A 245 18.96 -5.44 7.53
CA LEU A 245 18.44 -4.27 8.21
C LEU A 245 19.45 -3.14 8.26
N ASN A 246 20.67 -3.45 8.73
CA ASN A 246 21.75 -2.48 8.84
C ASN A 246 22.16 -1.89 7.48
N ALA A 247 22.20 -2.71 6.42
CA ALA A 247 22.49 -2.24 5.08
C ALA A 247 21.43 -1.24 4.58
N LEU A 248 20.16 -1.47 4.89
CA LEU A 248 19.05 -0.60 4.50
C LEU A 248 18.99 0.70 5.34
N LEU A 249 19.21 0.61 6.65
CA LEU A 249 19.24 1.78 7.54
C LEU A 249 20.42 2.72 7.23
N ASN A 250 21.59 2.16 6.95
CA ASN A 250 22.78 2.95 6.62
C ASN A 250 22.74 3.50 5.17
N ASN A 251 21.85 3.00 4.33
CA ASN A 251 21.68 3.43 2.94
C ASN A 251 20.19 3.54 2.58
N PRO A 252 19.45 4.53 3.12
CA PRO A 252 18.01 4.64 2.92
C PRO A 252 17.56 4.85 1.46
N SER A 253 18.50 5.21 0.57
CA SER A 253 18.29 5.28 -0.88
C SER A 253 18.34 3.90 -1.58
N PHE A 254 18.77 2.84 -0.88
CA PHE A 254 18.78 1.51 -1.47
C PHE A 254 17.37 0.93 -1.60
N THR A 255 17.17 0.16 -2.69
CA THR A 255 16.11 -0.84 -2.70
C THR A 255 16.56 -2.07 -1.93
N GLN A 256 15.63 -2.95 -1.57
CA GLN A 256 15.95 -4.22 -0.90
C GLN A 256 16.93 -5.06 -1.73
N GLU A 257 16.73 -5.12 -3.06
CA GLU A 257 17.59 -5.85 -3.98
C GLU A 257 19.02 -5.29 -3.99
N LYS A 258 19.13 -3.96 -3.98
CA LYS A 258 20.41 -3.28 -3.96
C LYS A 258 21.15 -3.54 -2.65
N ALA A 259 20.45 -3.59 -1.52
CA ALA A 259 21.03 -3.95 -0.24
C ALA A 259 21.58 -5.39 -0.25
N VAL A 260 20.82 -6.36 -0.78
CA VAL A 260 21.29 -7.75 -0.94
C VAL A 260 22.51 -7.83 -1.84
N GLN A 261 22.52 -7.11 -2.97
CA GLN A 261 23.66 -7.07 -3.90
C GLN A 261 24.90 -6.46 -3.22
N TYR A 262 24.72 -5.39 -2.45
CA TYR A 262 25.78 -4.76 -1.66
C TYR A 262 26.38 -5.74 -0.65
N LEU A 263 25.56 -6.45 0.13
CA LEU A 263 26.04 -7.45 1.09
C LEU A 263 26.80 -8.60 0.42
N ARG A 264 26.37 -9.03 -0.77
CA ARG A 264 27.10 -10.02 -1.58
C ARG A 264 28.45 -9.51 -2.07
N SER A 265 28.51 -8.25 -2.50
CA SER A 265 29.78 -7.63 -2.93
C SER A 265 30.81 -7.55 -1.80
N LEU A 266 30.35 -7.50 -0.54
CA LEU A 266 31.18 -7.55 0.66
C LEU A 266 31.49 -8.99 1.13
N ASN A 267 31.03 -10.02 0.43
CA ASN A 267 31.11 -11.43 0.83
C ASN A 267 30.44 -11.75 2.18
N ILE A 268 29.48 -10.95 2.61
CA ILE A 268 28.66 -11.20 3.81
C ILE A 268 27.56 -12.21 3.50
N LEU A 269 26.98 -12.15 2.31
CA LEU A 269 26.00 -13.10 1.81
C LEU A 269 26.57 -13.89 0.62
N ASP A 270 26.24 -15.17 0.58
CA ASP A 270 26.54 -16.04 -0.54
C ASP A 270 25.50 -15.89 -1.70
N ASN A 271 25.70 -16.62 -2.77
CA ASN A 271 24.83 -16.69 -3.95
C ASN A 271 23.97 -17.96 -3.99
N SER A 272 23.79 -18.66 -2.87
CA SER A 272 23.06 -19.94 -2.82
C SER A 272 21.58 -19.80 -3.15
N SER A 273 21.00 -18.62 -2.91
CA SER A 273 19.60 -18.32 -3.24
C SER A 273 19.48 -17.12 -4.18
N SER A 274 18.39 -17.02 -4.94
CA SER A 274 18.10 -15.80 -5.70
C SER A 274 17.80 -14.63 -4.76
N THR A 275 18.04 -13.41 -5.23
CA THR A 275 17.79 -12.19 -4.44
C THR A 275 16.35 -12.16 -3.89
N ILE A 276 15.36 -12.41 -4.73
CA ILE A 276 13.95 -12.40 -4.30
C ILE A 276 13.62 -13.52 -3.31
N GLN A 277 14.26 -14.68 -3.43
CA GLN A 277 14.09 -15.77 -2.46
C GLN A 277 14.67 -15.39 -1.10
N TYR A 278 15.87 -14.80 -1.09
CA TYR A 278 16.48 -14.30 0.14
C TYR A 278 15.60 -13.25 0.82
N LEU A 279 15.11 -12.26 0.08
CA LEU A 279 14.20 -11.24 0.59
C LEU A 279 12.90 -11.84 1.13
N HIS A 280 12.31 -12.79 0.41
CA HIS A 280 11.09 -13.47 0.87
C HIS A 280 11.33 -14.24 2.17
N ASN A 281 12.46 -14.91 2.31
CA ASN A 281 12.79 -15.65 3.53
C ASN A 281 13.03 -14.72 4.73
N ASN A 282 13.45 -13.47 4.47
CA ASN A 282 13.74 -12.45 5.48
C ASN A 282 12.69 -11.33 5.52
N PHE A 283 11.44 -11.61 5.11
CA PHE A 283 10.39 -10.59 4.99
C PHE A 283 10.09 -9.83 6.29
N LEU A 284 10.38 -10.43 7.46
CA LEU A 284 10.20 -9.76 8.75
C LEU A 284 11.15 -8.59 8.96
N ILE A 285 12.34 -8.60 8.33
CA ILE A 285 13.25 -7.45 8.33
C ILE A 285 12.59 -6.27 7.62
N ASP A 286 11.96 -6.53 6.50
CA ASP A 286 11.22 -5.53 5.74
C ASP A 286 10.07 -4.93 6.56
N VAL A 287 9.26 -5.76 7.20
CA VAL A 287 8.16 -5.31 8.07
C VAL A 287 8.70 -4.50 9.25
N TYR A 288 9.78 -4.95 9.88
CA TYR A 288 10.40 -4.26 11.02
C TYR A 288 10.90 -2.87 10.62
N LEU A 289 11.62 -2.77 9.51
CA LEU A 289 12.11 -1.50 8.98
C LEU A 289 10.98 -0.50 8.75
N GLN A 290 9.86 -0.95 8.16
CA GLN A 290 8.68 -0.09 7.99
C GLN A 290 8.15 0.45 9.33
N CYS A 291 8.13 -0.40 10.36
CA CYS A 291 7.61 -0.03 11.67
C CYS A 291 8.51 1.00 12.35
N ILE A 292 9.82 0.79 12.38
CA ILE A 292 10.77 1.71 13.05
C ILE A 292 10.84 3.06 12.35
N ILE A 293 10.90 3.11 11.02
CA ILE A 293 10.88 4.38 10.27
C ILE A 293 9.58 5.14 10.55
N ARG A 294 8.44 4.43 10.63
CA ARG A 294 7.14 5.04 10.94
C ARG A 294 7.10 5.63 12.34
N GLU A 295 7.59 4.90 13.33
CA GLU A 295 7.72 5.42 14.70
C GLU A 295 8.62 6.65 14.76
N GLU A 296 9.76 6.61 14.08
CA GLU A 296 10.73 7.70 14.06
C GLU A 296 10.12 8.97 13.47
N ILE A 297 9.49 8.87 12.29
CA ILE A 297 8.87 10.03 11.63
C ILE A 297 7.78 10.64 12.52
N ILE A 298 6.86 9.83 13.05
CA ILE A 298 5.74 10.35 13.86
C ILE A 298 6.26 10.91 15.19
N SER A 299 7.22 10.25 15.82
CA SER A 299 7.85 10.74 17.07
C SER A 299 8.55 12.08 16.83
N THR A 300 9.28 12.23 15.71
CA THR A 300 9.95 13.47 15.34
C THR A 300 8.95 14.61 15.12
N ILE A 301 7.83 14.35 14.46
CA ILE A 301 6.77 15.34 14.22
C ILE A 301 6.17 15.82 15.54
N ILE A 302 5.76 14.92 16.44
CA ILE A 302 5.09 15.31 17.68
C ILE A 302 6.06 15.96 18.68
N LYS A 303 7.32 15.55 18.73
CA LYS A 303 8.38 16.21 19.54
C LYS A 303 8.59 17.67 19.11
N ASN A 304 8.35 17.99 17.85
CA ASN A 304 8.36 19.35 17.32
C ASN A 304 7.00 20.05 17.48
N ARG A 305 6.10 19.49 18.30
CA ARG A 305 4.78 20.07 18.66
C ARG A 305 3.85 20.31 17.48
N ILE A 306 3.98 19.49 16.43
CA ILE A 306 3.12 19.55 15.26
C ILE A 306 1.95 18.59 15.46
N PRO A 307 0.70 19.08 15.49
CA PRO A 307 -0.47 18.21 15.59
C PRO A 307 -0.64 17.36 14.33
N ILE A 308 -0.86 16.06 14.53
CA ILE A 308 -1.10 15.11 13.46
C ILE A 308 -2.35 14.29 13.74
N THR A 309 -3.22 14.17 12.73
CA THR A 309 -4.38 13.28 12.77
C THR A 309 -4.04 11.99 12.05
N ILE A 310 -4.18 10.86 12.72
CA ILE A 310 -3.83 9.54 12.21
C ILE A 310 -5.07 8.66 12.12
N TYR A 311 -5.33 8.11 10.93
CA TYR A 311 -6.35 7.08 10.73
C TYR A 311 -5.68 5.73 10.47
N GLY A 312 -6.02 4.71 11.27
CA GLY A 312 -5.52 3.36 11.06
C GLY A 312 -5.55 2.49 12.30
N HIS A 313 -5.37 1.20 12.09
CA HIS A 313 -5.34 0.19 13.14
C HIS A 313 -3.99 0.20 13.89
N GLY A 314 -4.03 -0.11 15.18
CA GLY A 314 -2.86 -0.39 16.02
C GLY A 314 -2.18 0.83 16.63
N TRP A 315 -2.57 2.05 16.30
CA TRP A 315 -1.95 3.29 16.78
C TRP A 315 -2.16 3.55 18.28
N ASP A 316 -3.17 2.92 18.90
CA ASP A 316 -3.34 2.97 20.36
C ASP A 316 -2.10 2.46 21.10
N ALA A 317 -1.48 1.38 20.59
CA ALA A 317 -0.24 0.85 21.18
C ALA A 317 0.96 1.81 21.03
N PHE A 318 1.00 2.61 19.96
CA PHE A 318 1.99 3.66 19.82
C PHE A 318 1.73 4.82 20.80
N ALA A 319 0.46 5.21 20.99
CA ALA A 319 0.10 6.24 21.95
C ALA A 319 0.47 5.82 23.40
N ASP A 320 0.15 4.59 23.78
CA ASP A 320 0.55 4.03 25.09
C ASP A 320 2.07 4.07 25.29
N LYS A 321 2.84 3.76 24.23
CA LYS A 321 4.30 3.87 24.24
C LYS A 321 4.75 5.32 24.41
N CYS A 322 4.13 6.26 23.72
CA CYS A 322 4.42 7.69 23.84
C CYS A 322 4.08 8.24 25.22
N ASP A 323 2.98 7.80 25.83
CA ASP A 323 2.58 8.21 27.19
C ASP A 323 3.60 7.81 28.26
N ILE A 324 4.34 6.71 28.01
CA ILE A 324 5.42 6.25 28.90
C ILE A 324 6.73 7.00 28.62
N LEU A 325 7.11 7.17 27.34
CA LEU A 325 8.44 7.64 26.94
C LEU A 325 8.52 9.15 26.74
N ILE A 326 7.45 9.78 26.27
CA ILE A 326 7.39 11.19 25.88
C ILE A 326 6.01 11.81 26.18
N PRO A 327 5.50 11.72 27.43
CA PRO A 327 4.11 12.05 27.77
C PRO A 327 3.69 13.49 27.43
N GLU A 328 4.62 14.43 27.44
CA GLU A 328 4.34 15.84 27.13
C GLU A 328 3.98 16.09 25.66
N TYR A 329 4.23 15.11 24.76
CA TYR A 329 3.99 15.22 23.32
C TYR A 329 2.76 14.48 22.83
N THR A 330 2.14 13.59 23.64
CA THR A 330 0.97 12.80 23.23
C THR A 330 -0.25 13.66 22.89
N LYS A 331 -0.37 14.85 23.49
CA LYS A 331 -1.41 15.83 23.13
C LYS A 331 -1.39 16.30 21.67
N TYR A 332 -0.33 16.02 20.92
CA TYR A 332 -0.22 16.33 19.48
C TYR A 332 -0.66 15.18 18.59
N LEU A 333 -1.02 14.02 19.17
CA LEU A 333 -1.59 12.87 18.47
C LEU A 333 -3.12 12.91 18.52
N ASP A 334 -3.77 12.94 17.36
CA ASP A 334 -5.21 12.71 17.21
C ASP A 334 -5.39 11.36 16.48
N ILE A 335 -5.53 10.28 17.25
CA ILE A 335 -5.65 8.92 16.74
C ILE A 335 -7.12 8.60 16.52
N ARG A 336 -7.44 8.13 15.32
CA ARG A 336 -8.76 7.74 14.90
C ARG A 336 -8.75 6.32 14.37
N LYS A 337 -9.88 5.61 14.52
CA LYS A 337 -10.04 4.25 14.04
C LYS A 337 -9.83 4.16 12.52
N GLU A 338 -9.46 2.97 12.08
CA GLU A 338 -9.44 2.61 10.68
C GLU A 338 -10.80 2.80 10.03
N VAL A 339 -10.78 3.14 8.76
CA VAL A 339 -11.97 3.28 7.91
C VAL A 339 -11.84 2.44 6.66
N THR A 340 -12.96 2.09 6.06
CA THR A 340 -12.96 1.45 4.75
C THR A 340 -12.43 2.39 3.67
N TYR A 341 -11.80 1.85 2.64
CA TYR A 341 -11.08 2.63 1.64
C TYR A 341 -11.96 3.67 0.93
N ASN A 342 -13.22 3.36 0.69
CA ASN A 342 -14.19 4.27 0.05
C ASN A 342 -14.50 5.54 0.86
N ARG A 343 -14.15 5.59 2.16
CA ARG A 343 -14.27 6.79 3.00
C ARG A 343 -13.04 7.69 2.96
N LEU A 344 -11.91 7.19 2.49
CA LEU A 344 -10.66 7.96 2.44
C LEU A 344 -10.77 9.24 1.60
N PRO A 345 -11.41 9.28 0.43
CA PRO A 345 -11.57 10.54 -0.33
C PRO A 345 -12.16 11.68 0.50
N ALA A 346 -13.19 11.40 1.33
CA ALA A 346 -13.78 12.41 2.23
C ALA A 346 -12.80 12.89 3.30
N ILE A 347 -11.99 12.00 3.86
CA ILE A 347 -10.98 12.34 4.87
C ILE A 347 -9.90 13.23 4.25
N TYR A 348 -9.38 12.86 3.08
CA TYR A 348 -8.37 13.63 2.38
C TYR A 348 -8.88 14.99 1.90
N SER A 349 -10.15 15.09 1.49
CA SER A 349 -10.76 16.37 1.11
C SER A 349 -10.86 17.37 2.26
N ASN A 350 -10.79 16.89 3.52
CA ASN A 350 -10.78 17.72 4.74
C ASN A 350 -9.35 17.93 5.32
N ALA A 351 -8.31 17.44 4.67
CA ALA A 351 -6.93 17.60 5.09
C ALA A 351 -6.17 18.58 4.18
N ARG A 352 -5.26 19.37 4.78
CA ARG A 352 -4.39 20.31 4.04
C ARG A 352 -3.18 19.62 3.46
N LEU A 353 -2.50 18.84 4.28
CA LEU A 353 -1.28 18.10 3.97
C LEU A 353 -1.42 16.66 4.42
N SER A 354 -1.04 15.72 3.57
CA SER A 354 -0.95 14.30 3.88
C SER A 354 0.50 13.89 3.95
N LEU A 355 0.89 13.30 5.07
CA LEU A 355 2.15 12.58 5.19
C LEU A 355 2.02 11.20 4.54
N ASN A 356 3.00 10.79 3.78
CA ASN A 356 3.13 9.46 3.22
C ASN A 356 4.54 8.91 3.48
N GLN A 357 4.64 7.60 3.61
CA GLN A 357 5.85 6.83 3.75
C GLN A 357 5.76 5.64 2.81
N MET A 358 6.72 5.55 1.89
CA MET A 358 6.74 4.50 0.87
C MET A 358 8.16 3.96 0.60
N PRO A 359 8.89 3.47 1.63
CA PRO A 359 10.30 3.09 1.48
C PRO A 359 10.55 2.00 0.42
N TRP A 360 9.51 1.27 0.01
CA TRP A 360 9.59 0.18 -0.97
C TRP A 360 9.33 0.61 -2.40
N PHE A 361 8.76 1.78 -2.63
CA PHE A 361 8.38 2.27 -3.96
C PHE A 361 9.41 3.30 -4.46
N LYS A 362 10.69 2.91 -4.53
CA LYS A 362 11.75 3.80 -5.01
C LYS A 362 11.65 4.11 -6.51
N GLY A 363 11.01 3.26 -7.29
CA GLY A 363 10.71 3.44 -8.71
C GLY A 363 9.20 3.49 -9.01
N GLY A 364 8.37 3.75 -8.01
CA GLY A 364 6.92 3.81 -8.10
C GLY A 364 6.30 4.83 -7.15
N MET A 365 5.03 4.66 -6.84
CA MET A 365 4.32 5.48 -5.85
C MET A 365 3.23 4.67 -5.14
N HIS A 366 2.95 5.05 -3.90
CA HIS A 366 1.83 4.51 -3.12
C HIS A 366 0.51 5.20 -3.50
N ASP A 367 -0.62 4.48 -3.38
CA ASP A 367 -1.99 4.97 -3.67
C ASP A 367 -2.40 6.22 -2.89
N ARG A 368 -1.78 6.48 -1.74
CA ARG A 368 -2.05 7.68 -0.92
C ARG A 368 -1.69 8.98 -1.64
N ILE A 369 -0.72 8.95 -2.56
CA ILE A 369 -0.33 10.15 -3.32
C ILE A 369 -1.44 10.54 -4.31
N PRO A 370 -1.88 9.69 -5.26
CA PRO A 370 -3.00 10.03 -6.13
C PRO A 370 -4.28 10.35 -5.35
N LEU A 371 -4.52 9.64 -4.22
CA LEU A 371 -5.68 9.90 -3.37
C LEU A 371 -5.65 11.29 -2.73
N ALA A 372 -4.49 11.72 -2.22
CA ALA A 372 -4.32 13.06 -1.67
C ALA A 372 -4.56 14.13 -2.74
N LEU A 373 -3.84 14.04 -3.86
CA LEU A 373 -3.90 15.04 -4.92
C LEU A 373 -5.29 15.13 -5.55
N MET A 374 -5.95 14.00 -5.82
CA MET A 374 -7.31 13.95 -6.36
C MET A 374 -8.31 14.70 -5.48
N ASN A 375 -8.05 14.74 -4.18
CA ASN A 375 -8.87 15.44 -3.20
C ASN A 375 -8.31 16.81 -2.81
N GLY A 376 -7.35 17.33 -3.57
CA GLY A 376 -6.72 18.63 -3.34
C GLY A 376 -6.00 18.73 -1.99
N CYS A 377 -5.62 17.61 -1.39
CA CYS A 377 -4.73 17.54 -0.25
C CYS A 377 -3.28 17.52 -0.77
N LEU A 378 -2.43 18.40 -0.26
CA LEU A 378 -1.01 18.37 -0.60
C LEU A 378 -0.38 17.08 -0.06
N SER A 379 0.65 16.58 -0.71
CA SER A 379 1.33 15.33 -0.32
C SER A 379 2.77 15.59 0.07
N LEU A 380 3.18 15.17 1.27
CA LEU A 380 4.57 15.08 1.71
C LEU A 380 4.96 13.61 1.79
N THR A 381 5.94 13.19 1.00
CA THR A 381 6.33 11.77 0.87
C THR A 381 7.85 11.61 0.81
N ASP A 382 8.36 10.42 1.14
CA ASP A 382 9.74 10.09 0.77
C ASP A 382 9.88 10.01 -0.76
N ALA A 383 11.06 10.37 -1.25
CA ALA A 383 11.31 10.53 -2.67
C ALA A 383 11.34 9.18 -3.42
N SER A 384 10.85 9.19 -4.67
CA SER A 384 11.04 8.11 -5.62
C SER A 384 11.38 8.65 -7.00
N THR A 385 12.15 7.88 -7.78
CA THR A 385 12.50 8.24 -9.16
C THR A 385 11.27 8.29 -10.08
N TYR A 386 10.21 7.58 -9.71
CA TYR A 386 8.94 7.67 -10.45
C TYR A 386 8.31 9.06 -10.36
N LEU A 387 8.33 9.66 -9.18
CA LEU A 387 7.78 11.00 -8.96
C LEU A 387 8.65 12.07 -9.62
N THR A 388 9.97 11.99 -9.44
CA THR A 388 10.91 13.03 -9.90
C THR A 388 11.22 12.94 -11.38
N ASP A 389 11.53 11.72 -11.89
CA ASP A 389 12.10 11.54 -13.22
C ASP A 389 11.06 11.14 -14.28
N ILE A 390 10.03 10.36 -13.88
CA ILE A 390 9.00 9.85 -14.80
C ILE A 390 7.81 10.81 -14.86
N LEU A 391 7.23 11.16 -13.71
CA LEU A 391 6.09 12.06 -13.65
C LEU A 391 6.52 13.53 -13.68
N ASN A 392 7.76 13.84 -13.31
CA ASN A 392 8.29 15.18 -13.15
C ASN A 392 7.33 16.06 -12.32
N ILE A 393 6.86 15.50 -11.21
CA ILE A 393 5.88 16.12 -10.32
C ILE A 393 6.59 16.70 -9.09
N GLY A 394 6.17 17.90 -8.67
CA GLY A 394 6.80 18.59 -7.57
C GLY A 394 5.84 19.53 -6.81
N LYS A 395 6.42 20.57 -6.22
CA LYS A 395 5.69 21.53 -5.37
C LYS A 395 4.52 22.20 -6.11
N ASN A 396 4.68 22.50 -7.40
CA ASN A 396 3.64 23.14 -8.19
C ASN A 396 2.38 22.29 -8.35
N GLU A 397 2.55 20.97 -8.34
CA GLU A 397 1.49 19.97 -8.39
C GLU A 397 1.11 19.45 -6.99
N GLY A 398 1.59 20.12 -5.93
CA GLY A 398 1.25 19.81 -4.55
C GLY A 398 1.99 18.62 -3.96
N VAL A 399 3.12 18.17 -4.54
CA VAL A 399 3.96 17.09 -4.02
C VAL A 399 5.26 17.66 -3.46
N TYR A 400 5.52 17.33 -2.20
CA TYR A 400 6.75 17.65 -1.47
C TYR A 400 7.46 16.36 -1.10
N THR A 401 8.77 16.36 -1.14
CA THR A 401 9.56 15.18 -0.80
C THR A 401 10.46 15.44 0.39
N TYR A 402 10.68 14.39 1.18
CA TYR A 402 11.70 14.35 2.22
C TYR A 402 12.65 13.17 1.99
N SER A 403 13.82 13.21 2.63
CA SER A 403 14.78 12.11 2.61
C SER A 403 14.65 11.27 3.88
N LEU A 404 14.65 9.95 3.74
CA LEU A 404 14.78 9.03 4.87
C LEU A 404 16.16 9.10 5.55
N GLU A 405 17.15 9.70 4.89
CA GLU A 405 18.47 9.98 5.47
C GLU A 405 18.45 11.18 6.43
N ASN A 406 17.37 12.01 6.38
CA ASN A 406 17.24 13.21 7.19
C ASN A 406 15.79 13.41 7.65
N ILE A 407 15.31 12.48 8.46
CA ILE A 407 13.94 12.52 9.04
C ILE A 407 13.77 13.73 9.96
N GLU A 408 14.84 14.20 10.58
CA GLU A 408 14.83 15.38 11.45
C GLU A 408 14.44 16.67 10.72
N ALA A 409 14.57 16.74 9.40
CA ALA A 409 14.13 17.89 8.62
C ALA A 409 12.61 17.87 8.30
N VAL A 410 11.92 16.76 8.53
CA VAL A 410 10.49 16.62 8.21
C VAL A 410 9.60 17.66 8.90
N PRO A 411 9.80 17.97 10.20
CA PRO A 411 9.04 19.03 10.88
C PRO A 411 9.17 20.40 10.21
N ASP A 412 10.37 20.80 9.83
CA ASP A 412 10.61 22.10 9.18
C ASP A 412 9.91 22.16 7.83
N ILE A 413 9.98 21.10 7.02
CA ILE A 413 9.26 21.00 5.74
C ILE A 413 7.75 21.13 5.96
N ILE A 414 7.19 20.44 6.97
CA ILE A 414 5.76 20.53 7.31
C ILE A 414 5.40 21.96 7.70
N MET A 415 6.21 22.59 8.55
CA MET A 415 5.95 23.96 9.02
C MET A 415 6.05 24.96 7.89
N ASP A 416 7.01 24.82 6.99
CA ASP A 416 7.13 25.67 5.79
C ASP A 416 5.87 25.56 4.91
N ILE A 417 5.38 24.33 4.68
CA ILE A 417 4.17 24.12 3.89
C ILE A 417 2.95 24.72 4.60
N LEU A 418 2.80 24.49 5.90
CA LEU A 418 1.62 24.89 6.65
C LEU A 418 1.64 26.37 7.09
N ASN A 419 2.82 26.97 7.37
CA ASN A 419 2.97 28.36 7.81
C ASN A 419 3.00 29.34 6.64
N ASN A 420 3.49 28.93 5.48
CA ASN A 420 3.27 29.68 4.23
C ASN A 420 1.76 29.90 3.95
N THR A 421 0.90 29.45 4.88
CA THR A 421 -0.56 29.57 4.83
C THR A 421 -1.16 30.44 5.94
N ALA A 422 -0.36 30.97 6.88
CA ALA A 422 -0.93 31.49 8.14
C ALA A 422 -1.10 33.01 8.24
N ASP A 423 -0.25 33.85 7.63
CA ASP A 423 -0.19 35.27 8.00
C ASP A 423 -0.35 36.32 6.87
N ASP A 424 -0.44 35.91 5.60
CA ASP A 424 -0.66 36.84 4.49
C ASP A 424 -1.76 36.36 3.53
N ASN A 425 -2.69 37.24 3.16
CA ASN A 425 -3.75 36.92 2.20
C ASN A 425 -3.19 36.38 0.85
N CYS A 426 -2.00 36.83 0.46
CA CYS A 426 -1.27 36.30 -0.72
C CYS A 426 -0.88 34.83 -0.56
N VAL A 427 -0.57 34.36 0.64
CA VAL A 427 -0.09 33.00 0.92
C VAL A 427 -1.26 32.02 1.01
N LEU A 428 -2.40 32.46 1.55
CA LEU A 428 -3.64 31.67 1.54
C LEU A 428 -4.15 31.41 0.12
N GLU A 429 -3.93 32.33 -0.79
CA GLU A 429 -4.20 32.13 -2.23
C GLU A 429 -3.26 31.09 -2.83
N ASN A 430 -2.00 31.05 -2.39
CA ASN A 430 -1.02 30.09 -2.88
C ASN A 430 -1.37 28.64 -2.53
N ILE A 431 -1.73 28.32 -1.28
CA ILE A 431 -2.10 26.93 -0.92
C ILE A 431 -3.38 26.46 -1.62
N ASN A 432 -4.34 27.36 -1.82
CA ASN A 432 -5.55 27.03 -2.56
C ASN A 432 -5.24 26.77 -4.04
N SER A 433 -4.38 27.58 -4.64
CA SER A 433 -3.90 27.40 -6.01
C SER A 433 -3.11 26.09 -6.17
N LEU A 434 -2.22 25.76 -5.22
CA LEU A 434 -1.50 24.49 -5.20
C LEU A 434 -2.46 23.30 -5.07
N SER A 435 -3.48 23.40 -4.23
CA SER A 435 -4.53 22.39 -4.10
C SER A 435 -5.31 22.19 -5.40
N ASP A 436 -5.63 23.24 -6.11
CA ASP A 436 -6.34 23.18 -7.39
C ASP A 436 -5.44 22.61 -8.49
N ASN A 437 -4.16 22.98 -8.53
CA ASN A 437 -3.16 22.41 -9.43
C ASN A 437 -2.98 20.90 -9.19
N ALA A 438 -2.87 20.50 -7.91
CA ALA A 438 -2.77 19.10 -7.51
C ALA A 438 -3.94 18.28 -8.06
N ARG A 439 -5.16 18.78 -7.91
CA ARG A 439 -6.37 18.12 -8.44
C ARG A 439 -6.37 18.05 -9.95
N ALA A 440 -6.09 19.17 -10.63
CA ALA A 440 -6.04 19.19 -12.08
C ALA A 440 -5.01 18.19 -12.64
N TYR A 441 -3.83 18.10 -11.99
CA TYR A 441 -2.82 17.12 -12.36
C TYR A 441 -3.31 15.68 -12.10
N ALA A 442 -3.91 15.42 -10.93
CA ALA A 442 -4.39 14.10 -10.57
C ALA A 442 -5.51 13.62 -11.50
N HIS A 443 -6.48 14.46 -11.84
CA HIS A 443 -7.52 14.12 -12.81
C HIS A 443 -6.95 13.70 -14.17
N LYS A 444 -5.89 14.37 -14.62
CA LYS A 444 -5.25 14.07 -15.90
C LYS A 444 -4.45 12.77 -15.89
N HIS A 445 -3.82 12.42 -14.73
CA HIS A 445 -2.81 11.36 -14.69
C HIS A 445 -3.17 10.16 -13.82
N PHE A 446 -4.10 10.33 -12.85
CA PHE A 446 -4.41 9.33 -11.82
C PHE A 446 -5.91 8.98 -11.76
N SER A 447 -6.70 9.30 -12.81
CA SER A 447 -8.06 8.80 -12.93
C SER A 447 -8.07 7.30 -13.26
N TRP A 448 -9.12 6.59 -12.88
CA TRP A 448 -9.29 5.17 -13.21
C TRP A 448 -9.34 4.93 -14.71
N LYS A 449 -9.83 5.92 -15.47
CA LYS A 449 -9.74 5.89 -16.94
C LYS A 449 -8.27 5.78 -17.40
N CYS A 450 -7.36 6.56 -16.82
CA CYS A 450 -5.93 6.48 -17.16
C CYS A 450 -5.32 5.11 -16.83
N TRP A 451 -5.81 4.45 -15.76
CA TRP A 451 -5.41 3.08 -15.44
C TRP A 451 -5.84 2.11 -16.55
N VAL A 452 -7.11 2.19 -16.96
CA VAL A 452 -7.68 1.33 -18.02
C VAL A 452 -6.99 1.58 -19.35
N ASP A 453 -6.78 2.83 -19.73
CA ASP A 453 -6.06 3.18 -20.98
C ASP A 453 -4.67 2.50 -20.99
N LYS A 454 -3.87 2.60 -19.91
CA LYS A 454 -2.55 1.93 -19.79
C LYS A 454 -2.63 0.40 -19.78
N PHE A 455 -3.72 -0.16 -19.29
CA PHE A 455 -3.90 -1.61 -19.29
C PHE A 455 -4.20 -2.13 -20.68
N LEU A 456 -5.00 -1.40 -21.46
CA LEU A 456 -5.42 -1.79 -22.81
C LEU A 456 -4.34 -1.57 -23.88
N ASP A 457 -3.44 -0.60 -23.67
CA ASP A 457 -2.23 -0.41 -24.49
C ASP A 457 -1.27 -1.62 -24.42
#